data_8466430f1c6dc5062e895b487a3cc610
#
_entry.id   8466430f1c6dc5062e895b487a3cc610
#
_cell.length_a   1.000
_cell.length_b   1.000
_cell.length_c   1.000
_cell.angle_alpha   90.00
_cell.angle_beta   90.00
_cell.angle_gamma   90.00
#
_symmetry.space_group_name_H-M   'P 1'
#
loop_
_entity.id
_entity.type
_entity.pdbx_description
1 polymer ?
#
loop_
_entity_poly.entity_id
_entity_poly.type
_entity_poly.pdbx_seq_one_letter_code
_entity_poly.pdbx_strand_id
1 'polypeptide(L)'
;MKLLLYLIAPLAFASHLYAQPPGVEKIIEQTCEKAGRENKKAFIIFHASWCVWCHRLDSSINDPSCAKFFRDHFVIEHITAFEIGEKEKLNSPGWKQFLTAHHLIDQGIPAWFIFDKDGKLLADSQKRPAGAGLDTEGSNIGCPANGQEVDYFIGILKKVGPVPAEDEQSIRSRFLKNNAHLE
;
A
#
# COMPACT_ATOMS: atom_id res chain seq x y z
N MET A 1 -55.55 49.49 -10.07
CA MET A 1 -54.32 49.37 -9.36
C MET A 1 -53.95 47.89 -9.33
N LYS A 2 -53.02 47.43 -10.26
CA LYS A 2 -52.60 46.03 -10.38
C LYS A 2 -51.32 45.80 -9.57
N LEU A 3 -51.43 44.98 -8.51
CA LEU A 3 -50.30 44.58 -7.71
C LEU A 3 -49.54 43.47 -8.41
N LEU A 4 -48.31 43.73 -8.84
CA LEU A 4 -47.41 42.71 -9.39
C LEU A 4 -46.68 42.03 -8.22
N LEU A 5 -47.01 40.76 -7.91
CA LEU A 5 -46.25 39.93 -6.98
C LEU A 5 -45.02 39.39 -7.69
N TYR A 6 -43.81 39.84 -7.31
CA TYR A 6 -42.56 39.24 -7.71
C TYR A 6 -42.30 37.99 -6.86
N LEU A 7 -42.41 36.83 -7.49
CA LEU A 7 -41.95 35.55 -6.91
C LEU A 7 -40.42 35.51 -7.01
N ILE A 8 -39.75 35.73 -5.87
CA ILE A 8 -38.28 35.48 -5.75
C ILE A 8 -38.11 34.00 -5.48
N ALA A 9 -37.67 33.24 -6.49
CA ALA A 9 -37.25 31.84 -6.32
C ALA A 9 -35.88 31.82 -5.59
N PRO A 10 -35.72 31.05 -4.51
CA PRO A 10 -34.40 30.90 -3.88
C PRO A 10 -33.50 30.10 -4.79
N LEU A 11 -32.38 30.71 -5.19
CA LEU A 11 -31.28 30.03 -5.88
C LEU A 11 -30.59 29.12 -4.87
N ALA A 12 -30.88 27.81 -4.91
CA ALA A 12 -30.18 26.83 -4.08
C ALA A 12 -28.76 26.68 -4.61
N PHE A 13 -27.79 27.29 -3.93
CA PHE A 13 -26.37 27.02 -4.13
C PHE A 13 -26.08 25.58 -3.68
N ALA A 14 -26.01 24.64 -4.62
CA ALA A 14 -25.49 23.30 -4.38
C ALA A 14 -23.98 23.41 -4.13
N SER A 15 -23.58 23.52 -2.86
CA SER A 15 -22.19 23.40 -2.47
C SER A 15 -21.73 21.99 -2.80
N HIS A 16 -20.89 21.82 -3.80
CA HIS A 16 -20.21 20.56 -4.07
C HIS A 16 -19.20 20.37 -2.93
N LEU A 17 -19.59 19.60 -1.93
CA LEU A 17 -18.66 19.06 -0.95
C LEU A 17 -17.71 18.10 -1.69
N TYR A 18 -16.53 18.56 -2.04
CA TYR A 18 -15.45 17.68 -2.41
C TYR A 18 -15.09 16.87 -1.16
N ALA A 19 -15.47 15.59 -1.15
CA ALA A 19 -15.05 14.69 -0.10
C ALA A 19 -13.53 14.61 -0.11
N GLN A 20 -12.89 14.91 1.01
CA GLN A 20 -11.45 14.73 1.14
C GLN A 20 -11.12 13.24 1.01
N PRO A 21 -9.95 12.88 0.44
CA PRO A 21 -9.53 11.49 0.37
C PRO A 21 -9.51 10.90 1.80
N PRO A 22 -9.86 9.63 1.96
CA PRO A 22 -9.84 8.99 3.27
C PRO A 22 -8.42 8.99 3.84
N GLY A 23 -8.31 9.19 5.16
CA GLY A 23 -7.03 9.12 5.86
C GLY A 23 -6.47 7.69 5.89
N VAL A 24 -5.16 7.59 6.13
CA VAL A 24 -4.42 6.31 6.17
C VAL A 24 -5.08 5.27 7.07
N GLU A 25 -5.44 5.64 8.29
CA GLU A 25 -6.06 4.73 9.26
C GLU A 25 -7.38 4.16 8.75
N LYS A 26 -8.20 5.00 8.10
CA LYS A 26 -9.48 4.56 7.53
C LYS A 26 -9.30 3.62 6.33
N ILE A 27 -8.29 3.86 5.50
CA ILE A 27 -7.95 2.97 4.38
C ILE A 27 -7.52 1.61 4.93
N ILE A 28 -6.64 1.58 5.93
CA ILE A 28 -6.17 0.34 6.56
C ILE A 28 -7.35 -0.43 7.18
N GLU A 29 -8.19 0.24 7.97
CA GLU A 29 -9.38 -0.36 8.60
C GLU A 29 -10.28 -1.03 7.55
N GLN A 30 -10.66 -0.30 6.51
CA GLN A 30 -11.52 -0.81 5.43
C GLN A 30 -10.90 -1.98 4.68
N THR A 31 -9.58 -1.93 4.46
CA THR A 31 -8.85 -3.01 3.78
C THR A 31 -8.77 -4.26 4.65
N CYS A 32 -8.54 -4.12 5.96
CA CYS A 32 -8.57 -5.22 6.92
C CYS A 32 -9.95 -5.87 7.02
N GLU A 33 -11.02 -5.07 7.09
CA GLU A 33 -12.40 -5.58 7.06
C GLU A 33 -12.69 -6.37 5.78
N LYS A 34 -12.29 -5.85 4.62
CA LYS A 34 -12.43 -6.54 3.34
C LYS A 34 -11.64 -7.84 3.32
N ALA A 35 -10.39 -7.80 3.78
CA ALA A 35 -9.53 -8.98 3.90
C ALA A 35 -10.16 -10.05 4.80
N GLY A 36 -10.76 -9.64 5.92
CA GLY A 36 -11.49 -10.54 6.81
C GLY A 36 -12.67 -11.25 6.13
N ARG A 37 -13.47 -10.50 5.36
CA ARG A 37 -14.60 -11.07 4.60
C ARG A 37 -14.16 -12.06 3.52
N GLU A 38 -12.97 -11.85 2.94
CA GLU A 38 -12.42 -12.69 1.88
C GLU A 38 -11.46 -13.78 2.42
N ASN A 39 -11.30 -13.91 3.73
CA ASN A 39 -10.33 -14.81 4.39
C ASN A 39 -8.89 -14.61 3.87
N LYS A 40 -8.52 -13.35 3.69
CA LYS A 40 -7.19 -12.89 3.23
C LYS A 40 -6.54 -12.00 4.28
N LYS A 41 -5.36 -11.46 3.95
CA LYS A 41 -4.68 -10.41 4.70
C LYS A 41 -4.71 -9.09 3.93
N ALA A 42 -4.63 -7.97 4.64
CA ALA A 42 -4.48 -6.67 4.04
C ALA A 42 -2.99 -6.42 3.71
N PHE A 43 -2.71 -6.04 2.46
CA PHE A 43 -1.38 -5.66 2.01
C PHE A 43 -1.43 -4.19 1.55
N ILE A 44 -0.94 -3.29 2.38
CA ILE A 44 -0.97 -1.84 2.18
C ILE A 44 0.35 -1.39 1.59
N ILE A 45 0.30 -0.62 0.49
CA ILE A 45 1.49 -0.14 -0.21
C ILE A 45 1.45 1.39 -0.27
N PHE A 46 2.43 2.05 0.35
CA PHE A 46 2.64 3.49 0.20
C PHE A 46 3.41 3.75 -1.09
N HIS A 47 2.86 4.62 -1.93
CA HIS A 47 3.39 4.91 -3.25
C HIS A 47 3.19 6.37 -3.67
N ALA A 48 3.86 6.77 -4.76
CA ALA A 48 3.63 8.03 -5.48
C ALA A 48 3.58 7.77 -6.98
N SER A 49 2.91 8.65 -7.71
CA SER A 49 2.76 8.51 -9.17
C SER A 49 4.09 8.58 -9.95
N TRP A 50 5.10 9.21 -9.39
CA TRP A 50 6.44 9.33 -9.96
C TRP A 50 7.40 8.20 -9.56
N CYS A 51 6.99 7.30 -8.64
CA CYS A 51 7.86 6.29 -8.04
C CYS A 51 8.06 5.08 -8.95
N VAL A 52 9.18 5.04 -9.66
CA VAL A 52 9.53 3.92 -10.56
C VAL A 52 9.58 2.57 -9.85
N TRP A 53 10.12 2.52 -8.63
CA TRP A 53 10.19 1.28 -7.84
C TRP A 53 8.82 0.80 -7.37
N CYS A 54 7.87 1.73 -7.12
CA CYS A 54 6.50 1.37 -6.82
C CYS A 54 5.82 0.69 -8.02
N HIS A 55 6.01 1.25 -9.23
CA HIS A 55 5.51 0.64 -10.46
C HIS A 55 6.13 -0.73 -10.75
N ARG A 56 7.41 -0.93 -10.39
CA ARG A 56 8.07 -2.25 -10.50
C ARG A 56 7.47 -3.26 -9.52
N LEU A 57 7.20 -2.86 -8.27
CA LEU A 57 6.53 -3.70 -7.28
C LEU A 57 5.14 -4.12 -7.79
N ASP A 58 4.35 -3.16 -8.25
CA ASP A 58 3.02 -3.44 -8.81
C ASP A 58 3.09 -4.38 -10.03
N SER A 59 4.02 -4.12 -10.93
CA SER A 59 4.25 -4.99 -12.09
C SER A 59 4.65 -6.40 -11.68
N SER A 60 5.40 -6.55 -10.59
CA SER A 60 5.81 -7.86 -10.08
C SER A 60 4.64 -8.61 -9.44
N ILE A 61 3.87 -7.95 -8.60
CA ILE A 61 2.69 -8.52 -7.93
C ILE A 61 1.61 -8.93 -8.96
N ASN A 62 1.46 -8.16 -10.03
CA ASN A 62 0.45 -8.38 -11.07
C ASN A 62 0.97 -9.20 -12.26
N ASP A 63 2.21 -9.68 -12.23
CA ASP A 63 2.75 -10.54 -13.28
C ASP A 63 1.98 -11.86 -13.35
N PRO A 64 1.59 -12.35 -14.55
CA PRO A 64 0.83 -13.60 -14.70
C PRO A 64 1.43 -14.80 -13.97
N SER A 65 2.77 -14.84 -13.78
CA SER A 65 3.45 -15.94 -13.11
C SER A 65 3.20 -16.02 -11.61
N CYS A 66 2.85 -14.91 -10.94
CA CYS A 66 2.64 -14.88 -9.49
C CYS A 66 1.37 -14.09 -9.04
N ALA A 67 0.67 -13.42 -9.96
CA ALA A 67 -0.51 -12.63 -9.64
C ALA A 67 -1.62 -13.45 -8.96
N LYS A 68 -1.75 -14.73 -9.31
CA LYS A 68 -2.76 -15.62 -8.67
C LYS A 68 -2.48 -15.72 -7.17
N PHE A 69 -1.23 -15.98 -6.77
CA PHE A 69 -0.83 -16.07 -5.38
C PHE A 69 -1.22 -14.80 -4.61
N PHE A 70 -0.83 -13.63 -5.11
CA PHE A 70 -1.14 -12.37 -4.42
C PHE A 70 -2.64 -12.12 -4.31
N ARG A 71 -3.42 -12.36 -5.37
CA ARG A 71 -4.89 -12.20 -5.32
C ARG A 71 -5.57 -13.16 -4.36
N ASP A 72 -5.08 -14.38 -4.26
CA ASP A 72 -5.70 -15.40 -3.41
C ASP A 72 -5.42 -15.18 -1.92
N HIS A 73 -4.28 -14.54 -1.57
CA HIS A 73 -3.84 -14.40 -0.18
C HIS A 73 -3.99 -12.99 0.37
N PHE A 74 -4.10 -11.96 -0.49
CA PHE A 74 -4.10 -10.57 -0.06
C PHE A 74 -5.22 -9.75 -0.70
N VAL A 75 -5.74 -8.81 0.10
CA VAL A 75 -6.41 -7.61 -0.40
C VAL A 75 -5.34 -6.53 -0.44
N ILE A 76 -4.98 -6.09 -1.64
CA ILE A 76 -3.94 -5.08 -1.85
C ILE A 76 -4.60 -3.73 -2.00
N GLU A 77 -4.10 -2.74 -1.25
CA GLU A 77 -4.57 -1.36 -1.32
C GLU A 77 -3.38 -0.40 -1.31
N HIS A 78 -3.53 0.70 -2.06
CA HIS A 78 -2.49 1.71 -2.19
C HIS A 78 -2.84 2.95 -1.41
N ILE A 79 -1.84 3.49 -0.71
CA ILE A 79 -1.91 4.78 -0.03
C ILE A 79 -1.01 5.77 -0.78
N THR A 80 -1.62 6.83 -1.30
CA THR A 80 -0.86 7.89 -1.97
C THR A 80 -0.08 8.70 -0.93
N ALA A 81 1.23 8.78 -1.11
CA ALA A 81 2.17 9.49 -0.26
C ALA A 81 3.30 10.09 -1.11
N PHE A 82 3.98 11.10 -0.59
CA PHE A 82 5.12 11.75 -1.27
C PHE A 82 4.80 12.37 -2.64
N GLU A 83 3.55 12.58 -3.00
CA GLU A 83 3.22 13.40 -4.16
C GLU A 83 3.65 14.84 -3.93
N ILE A 84 4.14 15.50 -4.98
CA ILE A 84 4.71 16.84 -4.95
C ILE A 84 3.98 17.80 -5.90
N GLY A 85 4.18 19.10 -5.70
CA GLY A 85 3.61 20.14 -6.53
C GLY A 85 2.09 20.10 -6.54
N GLU A 86 1.46 20.20 -7.70
CA GLU A 86 -0.01 20.20 -7.84
C GLU A 86 -0.68 18.91 -7.36
N LYS A 87 0.07 17.81 -7.30
CA LYS A 87 -0.41 16.51 -6.84
C LYS A 87 -0.32 16.33 -5.33
N GLU A 88 0.32 17.23 -4.60
CA GLU A 88 0.47 17.12 -3.14
C GLU A 88 -0.88 16.94 -2.42
N LYS A 89 -1.93 17.56 -2.94
CA LYS A 89 -3.31 17.43 -2.46
C LYS A 89 -3.90 16.01 -2.55
N LEU A 90 -3.27 15.12 -3.32
CA LEU A 90 -3.66 13.71 -3.48
C LEU A 90 -3.07 12.81 -2.39
N ASN A 91 -2.10 13.30 -1.62
CA ASN A 91 -1.54 12.56 -0.52
C ASN A 91 -2.63 12.22 0.51
N SER A 92 -2.71 10.96 0.90
CA SER A 92 -3.67 10.49 1.90
C SER A 92 -3.42 11.16 3.26
N PRO A 93 -4.42 11.78 3.90
CA PRO A 93 -4.24 12.40 5.22
C PRO A 93 -3.63 11.42 6.24
N GLY A 94 -2.64 11.87 7.00
CA GLY A 94 -1.97 11.06 8.02
C GLY A 94 -0.78 10.23 7.53
N TRP A 95 -0.44 10.25 6.24
CA TRP A 95 0.64 9.42 5.71
C TRP A 95 2.01 9.68 6.35
N LYS A 96 2.35 10.96 6.62
CA LYS A 96 3.63 11.32 7.27
C LYS A 96 3.70 10.76 8.68
N GLN A 97 2.65 10.98 9.47
CA GLN A 97 2.56 10.48 10.84
C GLN A 97 2.68 8.96 10.90
N PHE A 98 1.98 8.28 10.00
CA PHE A 98 2.02 6.82 9.94
C PHE A 98 3.43 6.31 9.62
N LEU A 99 4.07 6.80 8.55
CA LEU A 99 5.42 6.38 8.17
C LEU A 99 6.47 6.75 9.21
N THR A 100 6.32 7.90 9.91
CA THR A 100 7.20 8.30 11.02
C THR A 100 7.08 7.33 12.20
N ALA A 101 5.85 6.96 12.59
CA ALA A 101 5.61 6.02 13.67
C ALA A 101 6.18 4.62 13.40
N HIS A 102 6.37 4.28 12.12
CA HIS A 102 6.96 3.01 11.68
C HIS A 102 8.41 3.12 11.19
N HIS A 103 9.12 4.22 11.46
CA HIS A 103 10.52 4.46 11.05
C HIS A 103 10.79 4.35 9.54
N LEU A 104 9.80 4.68 8.71
CA LEU A 104 9.88 4.57 7.24
C LEU A 104 9.83 5.91 6.50
N ILE A 105 9.63 7.04 7.20
CA ILE A 105 9.44 8.34 6.57
C ILE A 105 10.65 8.77 5.71
N ASP A 106 11.86 8.45 6.14
CA ASP A 106 13.12 8.83 5.49
C ASP A 106 13.76 7.68 4.70
N GLN A 107 13.07 6.53 4.56
CA GLN A 107 13.61 5.34 3.92
C GLN A 107 13.12 5.10 2.48
N GLY A 108 12.33 6.05 1.95
CA GLY A 108 11.81 6.00 0.58
C GLY A 108 10.63 5.06 0.39
N ILE A 109 10.14 5.03 -0.85
CA ILE A 109 9.00 4.22 -1.29
C ILE A 109 9.39 3.32 -2.48
N PRO A 110 8.70 2.16 -2.67
CA PRO A 110 7.52 1.73 -1.93
C PRO A 110 7.84 1.34 -0.48
N ALA A 111 6.94 1.64 0.44
CA ALA A 111 6.92 1.10 1.78
C ALA A 111 5.63 0.30 1.95
N TRP A 112 5.69 -0.90 2.52
CA TRP A 112 4.50 -1.73 2.60
C TRP A 112 4.34 -2.40 3.96
N PHE A 113 3.08 -2.74 4.27
CA PHE A 113 2.66 -3.31 5.54
C PHE A 113 1.65 -4.43 5.29
N ILE A 114 1.74 -5.50 6.06
CA ILE A 114 0.78 -6.61 6.03
C ILE A 114 0.08 -6.68 7.38
N PHE A 115 -1.25 -6.61 7.35
CA PHE A 115 -2.10 -6.70 8.54
C PHE A 115 -2.99 -7.94 8.48
N ASP A 116 -3.39 -8.43 9.66
CA ASP A 116 -4.49 -9.38 9.73
C ASP A 116 -5.86 -8.66 9.65
N LYS A 117 -6.92 -9.44 9.69
CA LYS A 117 -8.30 -8.95 9.63
C LYS A 117 -8.71 -8.04 10.80
N ASP A 118 -7.99 -8.10 11.92
CA ASP A 118 -8.26 -7.33 13.13
C ASP A 118 -7.38 -6.07 13.21
N GLY A 119 -6.62 -5.75 12.15
CA GLY A 119 -5.74 -4.59 12.06
C GLY A 119 -4.40 -4.76 12.79
N LYS A 120 -4.05 -5.98 13.20
CA LYS A 120 -2.75 -6.25 13.81
C LYS A 120 -1.68 -6.30 12.73
N LEU A 121 -0.62 -5.51 12.87
CA LEU A 121 0.55 -5.55 12.00
C LEU A 121 1.26 -6.91 12.13
N LEU A 122 1.42 -7.62 11.01
CA LEU A 122 2.09 -8.91 10.92
C LEU A 122 3.51 -8.78 10.37
N ALA A 123 3.71 -7.86 9.42
CA ALA A 123 5.00 -7.61 8.78
C ALA A 123 4.99 -6.24 8.09
N ASP A 124 6.17 -5.73 7.81
CA ASP A 124 6.40 -4.54 7.00
C ASP A 124 7.61 -4.71 6.06
N SER A 125 7.90 -3.69 5.27
CA SER A 125 8.98 -3.70 4.28
C SER A 125 10.39 -3.55 4.87
N GLN A 126 10.55 -3.51 6.18
CA GLN A 126 11.85 -3.33 6.80
C GLN A 126 12.57 -4.65 7.10
N LYS A 127 13.76 -4.79 6.57
CA LYS A 127 14.68 -5.87 6.93
C LYS A 127 15.33 -5.56 8.27
N ARG A 128 15.12 -6.44 9.25
CA ARG A 128 15.64 -6.33 10.61
C ARG A 128 16.56 -7.49 10.96
N PRO A 129 17.44 -7.34 11.98
CA PRO A 129 18.17 -8.46 12.55
C PRO A 129 17.23 -9.58 13.04
N ALA A 130 17.72 -10.80 13.03
CA ALA A 130 16.96 -11.95 13.53
C ALA A 130 16.53 -11.73 14.98
N GLY A 131 15.24 -11.97 15.29
CA GLY A 131 14.68 -11.81 16.62
C GLY A 131 14.22 -10.38 16.98
N ALA A 132 14.49 -9.38 16.13
CA ALA A 132 14.00 -8.02 16.37
C ALA A 132 12.47 -7.93 16.14
N GLY A 133 11.80 -7.13 17.00
CA GLY A 133 10.38 -6.84 16.88
C GLY A 133 10.07 -5.85 15.76
N LEU A 134 8.78 -5.71 15.43
CA LEU A 134 8.30 -4.77 14.40
C LEU A 134 8.41 -3.29 14.84
N ASP A 135 8.62 -3.03 16.10
CA ASP A 135 8.90 -1.74 16.71
C ASP A 135 10.36 -1.30 16.58
N THR A 136 11.25 -2.22 16.17
CA THR A 136 12.66 -1.93 15.92
C THR A 136 12.83 -1.36 14.52
N GLU A 137 13.60 -0.27 14.38
CA GLU A 137 13.98 0.26 13.08
C GLU A 137 14.80 -0.75 12.29
N GLY A 138 14.48 -0.90 11.01
CA GLY A 138 15.18 -1.74 10.05
C GLY A 138 15.50 -0.96 8.76
N SER A 139 15.95 -1.66 7.73
CA SER A 139 16.19 -1.07 6.40
C SER A 139 15.04 -1.41 5.46
N ASN A 140 14.44 -0.41 4.82
CA ASN A 140 13.38 -0.62 3.84
C ASN A 140 13.90 -1.38 2.62
N ILE A 141 13.35 -2.55 2.33
CA ILE A 141 13.64 -3.30 1.10
C ILE A 141 12.76 -2.86 -0.08
N GLY A 142 11.71 -2.11 0.18
CA GLY A 142 10.82 -1.53 -0.82
C GLY A 142 10.32 -2.54 -1.85
N CYS A 143 10.82 -2.43 -3.09
CA CYS A 143 10.62 -3.40 -4.16
C CYS A 143 11.81 -4.36 -4.20
N PRO A 144 11.68 -5.62 -3.74
CA PRO A 144 12.76 -6.59 -3.77
C PRO A 144 13.31 -6.81 -5.18
N ALA A 145 14.63 -6.73 -5.33
CA ALA A 145 15.29 -6.80 -6.64
C ALA A 145 16.52 -7.72 -6.66
N ASN A 146 17.26 -7.83 -5.58
CA ASN A 146 18.40 -8.74 -5.47
C ASN A 146 18.05 -10.00 -4.67
N GLY A 147 18.94 -11.01 -4.72
CA GLY A 147 18.68 -12.31 -4.09
C GLY A 147 18.38 -12.22 -2.60
N GLN A 148 19.09 -11.37 -1.85
CA GLN A 148 18.89 -11.24 -0.41
C GLN A 148 17.55 -10.57 -0.05
N GLU A 149 17.14 -9.56 -0.80
CA GLU A 149 15.85 -8.87 -0.61
C GLU A 149 14.68 -9.80 -0.97
N VAL A 150 14.81 -10.53 -2.09
CA VAL A 150 13.81 -11.49 -2.54
C VAL A 150 13.68 -12.65 -1.55
N ASP A 151 14.79 -13.17 -1.01
CA ASP A 151 14.78 -14.21 0.03
C ASP A 151 14.07 -13.71 1.29
N TYR A 152 14.39 -12.48 1.71
CA TYR A 152 13.75 -11.87 2.87
C TYR A 152 12.25 -11.68 2.66
N PHE A 153 11.83 -11.16 1.50
CA PHE A 153 10.43 -10.98 1.15
C PHE A 153 9.65 -12.30 1.17
N ILE A 154 10.19 -13.34 0.52
CA ILE A 154 9.59 -14.69 0.54
C ILE A 154 9.51 -15.21 1.98
N GLY A 155 10.53 -14.98 2.79
CA GLY A 155 10.51 -15.32 4.21
C GLY A 155 9.38 -14.63 4.98
N ILE A 156 9.09 -13.37 4.67
CA ILE A 156 7.94 -12.64 5.22
C ILE A 156 6.62 -13.28 4.75
N LEU A 157 6.47 -13.54 3.45
CA LEU A 157 5.25 -14.17 2.92
C LEU A 157 4.97 -15.51 3.62
N LYS A 158 6.01 -16.32 3.85
CA LYS A 158 5.90 -17.60 4.59
C LYS A 158 5.53 -17.42 6.07
N LYS A 159 5.91 -16.32 6.70
CA LYS A 159 5.51 -16.01 8.10
C LYS A 159 4.04 -15.62 8.20
N VAL A 160 3.50 -14.97 7.18
CA VAL A 160 2.12 -14.47 7.20
C VAL A 160 1.12 -15.46 6.60
N GLY A 161 1.57 -16.50 5.90
CA GLY A 161 0.70 -17.52 5.32
C GLY A 161 1.45 -18.62 4.57
N PRO A 162 0.75 -19.66 4.09
CA PRO A 162 1.36 -20.73 3.30
C PRO A 162 1.81 -20.17 1.95
N VAL A 163 3.01 -20.57 1.53
CA VAL A 163 3.56 -20.30 0.18
C VAL A 163 3.95 -21.65 -0.43
N PRO A 164 3.14 -22.18 -1.37
CA PRO A 164 3.49 -23.39 -2.11
C PRO A 164 4.84 -23.25 -2.82
N ALA A 165 5.56 -24.37 -3.01
CA ALA A 165 6.90 -24.33 -3.59
C ALA A 165 6.92 -23.78 -5.03
N GLU A 166 5.88 -24.04 -5.82
CA GLU A 166 5.75 -23.50 -7.18
C GLU A 166 5.52 -21.98 -7.19
N ASP A 167 4.71 -21.46 -6.23
CA ASP A 167 4.50 -20.02 -6.07
C ASP A 167 5.77 -19.32 -5.58
N GLU A 168 6.50 -19.94 -4.63
CA GLU A 168 7.80 -19.45 -4.19
C GLU A 168 8.77 -19.29 -5.35
N GLN A 169 8.89 -20.31 -6.20
CA GLN A 169 9.78 -20.28 -7.37
C GLN A 169 9.35 -19.21 -8.37
N SER A 170 8.06 -19.05 -8.60
CA SER A 170 7.50 -18.05 -9.51
C SER A 170 7.76 -16.64 -8.99
N ILE A 171 7.47 -16.38 -7.72
CA ILE A 171 7.72 -15.08 -7.05
C ILE A 171 9.22 -14.76 -7.11
N ARG A 172 10.09 -15.71 -6.74
CA ARG A 172 11.54 -15.54 -6.79
C ARG A 172 12.01 -15.15 -8.20
N SER A 173 11.61 -15.93 -9.19
CA SER A 173 12.03 -15.72 -10.59
C SER A 173 11.55 -14.37 -11.12
N ARG A 174 10.32 -13.95 -10.75
CA ARG A 174 9.75 -12.66 -11.18
C ARG A 174 10.45 -11.48 -10.52
N PHE A 175 10.62 -11.50 -9.20
CA PHE A 175 11.18 -10.38 -8.46
C PHE A 175 12.67 -10.15 -8.77
N LEU A 176 13.45 -11.20 -9.01
CA LEU A 176 14.85 -11.07 -9.45
C LEU A 176 15.00 -10.31 -10.77
N LYS A 177 13.99 -10.30 -11.64
CA LYS A 177 14.01 -9.51 -12.88
C LYS A 177 13.96 -7.99 -12.63
N ASN A 178 13.58 -7.54 -11.43
CA ASN A 178 13.59 -6.12 -11.09
C ASN A 178 15.02 -5.53 -11.08
N ASN A 179 16.05 -6.35 -10.88
CA ASN A 179 17.47 -5.93 -10.94
C ASN A 179 18.00 -5.77 -12.37
N ALA A 180 17.46 -6.52 -13.33
CA ALA A 180 17.97 -6.55 -14.70
C ALA A 180 17.81 -5.23 -15.50
N HIS A 181 17.17 -4.22 -14.91
CA HIS A 181 16.98 -2.89 -15.49
C HIS A 181 17.90 -1.83 -14.86
N LEU A 182 18.88 -2.24 -14.06
CA LEU A 182 19.88 -1.36 -13.43
C LEU A 182 21.23 -1.40 -14.18
N GLU A 183 21.36 -2.28 -15.16
CA GLU A 183 22.48 -2.39 -16.11
C GLU A 183 22.07 -1.73 -17.46
#